data_9aa448db760d13406546769da895bf9b
#
_entry.id   9aa448db760d13406546769da895bf9b
#
_cell.length_a   1.000
_cell.length_b   1.000
_cell.length_c   1.000
_cell.angle_alpha   90.00
_cell.angle_beta   90.00
_cell.angle_gamma   90.00
#
_symmetry.space_group_name_H-M   'P 1'
#
loop_
_entity.id
_entity.type
_entity.pdbx_description
1 polymer ?
#
loop_
_entity_poly.entity_id
_entity_poly.type
_entity_poly.pdbx_seq_one_letter_code
_entity_poly.pdbx_strand_id
1 'polypeptide(L)'
;APGRALAAGATATADTGAASPAGGSPRRSTADEPETAHGAFWPNGARLVISISMQFEAGGQPPTGADGPFPPVDFPPQVPVDLASATWFAYGYREGIPRMLDLWDRHGVKVTSHMIGEAVRRRPDLAREIVARGHEAAGHGPRWSAQYALPRDEERRFLIAAREMVETATGARPVGYNCNWLRRGPNTLPLLQELGYLYHIDDVSRDEPFIEQVNGQDFVVVPYTLRNNDILLIEGRNYSPGQFLEQIKLDFDQLYDEAATRRRMMSISAHDRISGTPQMVRAWDAFLRYAQSHPGVAFMRKDDIARHARRSPLTLREPETL
;
A
#
# COMPACT_ATOMS: atom_id res chain seq x y z
N ALA A 1 23.80 13.40 -20.57
CA ALA A 1 25.05 12.63 -20.48
C ALA A 1 26.10 13.42 -19.71
N PRO A 2 26.91 12.81 -18.84
CA PRO A 2 27.98 11.96 -19.34
C PRO A 2 28.07 10.61 -18.65
N GLY A 3 28.54 9.65 -19.43
CA GLY A 3 28.86 8.31 -18.99
C GLY A 3 30.02 8.23 -18.03
N ARG A 4 30.02 7.15 -17.24
CA ARG A 4 31.22 6.66 -16.56
C ARG A 4 31.58 5.29 -17.09
N ALA A 5 32.80 5.23 -17.63
CA ALA A 5 33.44 4.08 -18.18
C ALA A 5 33.74 3.03 -17.12
N LEU A 6 33.58 1.77 -17.51
CA LEU A 6 34.10 0.58 -16.86
C LEU A 6 35.63 0.51 -17.10
N ALA A 7 36.39 0.30 -16.05
CA ALA A 7 37.77 -0.17 -16.15
C ALA A 7 37.82 -1.62 -15.71
N ALA A 8 38.27 -2.47 -16.61
CA ALA A 8 38.60 -3.87 -16.38
C ALA A 8 40.07 -3.99 -15.97
N GLY A 9 40.39 -5.04 -15.21
CA GLY A 9 41.74 -5.57 -15.12
C GLY A 9 42.14 -6.05 -13.74
N ALA A 10 42.29 -7.31 -13.53
CA ALA A 10 43.47 -8.11 -13.35
C ALA A 10 43.25 -9.30 -12.41
N THR A 11 43.34 -10.46 -13.03
CA THR A 11 44.13 -11.68 -12.72
C THR A 11 44.08 -12.33 -11.34
N ALA A 12 43.72 -13.58 -11.42
CA ALA A 12 43.69 -14.62 -10.40
C ALA A 12 45.08 -14.96 -9.83
N THR A 13 45.12 -15.29 -8.56
CA THR A 13 46.01 -16.32 -8.02
C THR A 13 45.21 -17.17 -7.07
N ALA A 14 45.25 -18.48 -7.34
CA ALA A 14 44.75 -19.51 -6.46
C ALA A 14 45.66 -19.66 -5.25
N ASP A 15 45.06 -19.74 -4.07
CA ASP A 15 45.73 -20.41 -2.94
C ASP A 15 44.76 -21.35 -2.24
N THR A 16 45.24 -22.58 -2.07
CA THR A 16 44.59 -23.72 -1.44
C THR A 16 44.84 -23.64 0.06
N GLY A 17 43.78 -23.66 0.87
CA GLY A 17 44.01 -23.72 2.31
C GLY A 17 42.75 -23.91 3.15
N ALA A 18 42.54 -25.17 3.59
CA ALA A 18 41.91 -25.59 4.83
C ALA A 18 40.47 -25.15 5.18
N ALA A 19 39.59 -26.12 5.13
CA ALA A 19 38.27 -26.09 5.75
C ALA A 19 38.37 -25.88 7.27
N SER A 20 37.66 -24.86 7.78
CA SER A 20 37.28 -24.76 9.19
C SER A 20 35.76 -24.85 9.33
N PRO A 21 35.25 -25.46 10.41
CA PRO A 21 33.86 -25.88 10.49
C PRO A 21 32.92 -24.67 10.63
N ALA A 22 31.81 -24.76 9.93
CA ALA A 22 30.71 -23.84 9.96
C ALA A 22 30.22 -23.57 11.39
N GLY A 23 30.52 -22.38 11.90
CA GLY A 23 29.80 -21.78 13.01
C GLY A 23 28.41 -21.42 12.55
N GLY A 24 27.42 -22.29 12.76
CA GLY A 24 26.02 -21.98 12.55
C GLY A 24 25.62 -20.84 13.48
N SER A 25 25.28 -19.69 12.94
CA SER A 25 24.54 -18.68 13.68
C SER A 25 23.29 -19.36 14.25
N PRO A 26 22.94 -19.14 15.53
CA PRO A 26 21.74 -19.71 16.09
C PRO A 26 20.55 -19.17 15.28
N ARG A 27 19.86 -20.08 14.60
CA ARG A 27 18.51 -19.78 14.09
C ARG A 27 17.71 -19.31 15.30
N ARG A 28 17.20 -18.07 15.29
CA ARG A 28 16.22 -17.66 16.27
C ARG A 28 15.16 -18.74 16.32
N SER A 29 14.99 -19.32 17.49
CA SER A 29 13.92 -20.27 17.75
C SER A 29 12.60 -19.61 17.40
N THR A 30 11.86 -20.20 16.48
CA THR A 30 10.45 -19.85 16.17
C THR A 30 9.51 -20.41 17.23
N ALA A 31 10.00 -20.68 18.45
CA ALA A 31 9.30 -21.42 19.50
C ALA A 31 8.19 -20.67 20.23
N ASP A 32 8.00 -19.37 19.96
CA ASP A 32 7.00 -18.55 20.67
C ASP A 32 5.83 -18.06 19.81
N GLU A 33 5.71 -18.46 18.55
CA GLU A 33 4.49 -18.23 17.79
C GLU A 33 3.47 -19.33 18.13
N PRO A 34 2.28 -19.00 18.65
CA PRO A 34 1.26 -20.01 18.85
C PRO A 34 0.94 -20.69 17.52
N GLU A 35 1.08 -22.00 17.47
CA GLU A 35 0.71 -22.83 16.32
C GLU A 35 -0.79 -22.62 16.04
N THR A 36 -1.11 -21.71 15.11
CA THR A 36 -2.48 -21.48 14.72
C THR A 36 -2.89 -22.57 13.76
N ALA A 37 -3.88 -23.35 14.13
CA ALA A 37 -4.53 -24.26 13.22
C ALA A 37 -4.93 -23.53 11.94
N HIS A 38 -4.66 -24.12 10.80
CA HIS A 38 -5.05 -23.64 9.48
C HIS A 38 -6.49 -23.11 9.48
N GLY A 39 -6.70 -21.84 9.08
CA GLY A 39 -8.02 -21.21 9.03
C GLY A 39 -8.53 -20.62 10.35
N ALA A 40 -7.76 -20.67 11.44
CA ALA A 40 -8.23 -20.17 12.74
C ALA A 40 -8.15 -18.65 12.88
N PHE A 41 -7.26 -17.97 12.16
CA PHE A 41 -7.06 -16.52 12.30
C PHE A 41 -8.04 -15.69 11.46
N TRP A 42 -8.30 -16.05 10.22
CA TRP A 42 -9.14 -15.28 9.32
C TRP A 42 -10.63 -15.64 9.43
N PRO A 43 -11.55 -14.69 9.19
CA PRO A 43 -12.98 -15.00 9.21
C PRO A 43 -13.35 -16.03 8.15
N ASN A 44 -14.39 -16.81 8.42
CA ASN A 44 -14.94 -17.86 7.54
C ASN A 44 -13.92 -18.95 7.16
N GLY A 45 -12.88 -19.15 7.97
CA GLY A 45 -11.86 -20.17 7.71
C GLY A 45 -10.97 -19.86 6.51
N ALA A 46 -10.84 -18.61 6.12
CA ALA A 46 -9.93 -18.23 5.04
C ALA A 46 -8.49 -18.59 5.40
N ARG A 47 -7.76 -19.11 4.40
CA ARG A 47 -6.35 -19.47 4.52
C ARG A 47 -5.46 -18.26 4.32
N LEU A 48 -5.68 -17.49 3.26
CA LEU A 48 -4.94 -16.29 2.91
C LEU A 48 -5.90 -15.14 2.64
N VAL A 49 -5.60 -13.98 3.19
CA VAL A 49 -6.32 -12.75 2.87
C VAL A 49 -5.49 -11.87 1.95
N ILE A 50 -6.10 -11.38 0.87
CA ILE A 50 -5.52 -10.39 -0.02
C ILE A 50 -6.20 -9.05 0.23
N SER A 51 -5.40 -8.00 0.43
CA SER A 51 -5.86 -6.63 0.60
C SER A 51 -5.28 -5.74 -0.49
N ILE A 52 -6.16 -5.10 -1.26
CA ILE A 52 -5.78 -4.20 -2.35
C ILE A 52 -5.96 -2.75 -1.87
N SER A 53 -4.89 -1.95 -2.01
CA SER A 53 -4.92 -0.51 -1.82
C SER A 53 -5.10 0.16 -3.18
N MET A 54 -6.25 0.79 -3.40
CA MET A 54 -6.48 1.63 -4.57
C MET A 54 -6.16 3.09 -4.22
N GLN A 55 -5.13 3.66 -4.83
CA GLN A 55 -4.68 5.01 -4.57
C GLN A 55 -5.45 6.01 -5.43
N PHE A 56 -6.26 6.87 -4.79
CA PHE A 56 -6.96 7.98 -5.45
C PHE A 56 -6.18 9.28 -5.22
N GLU A 57 -5.15 9.49 -6.02
CA GLU A 57 -4.19 10.59 -5.93
C GLU A 57 -4.39 11.66 -7.00
N ALA A 58 -4.91 11.27 -8.14
CA ALA A 58 -5.07 12.13 -9.31
C ALA A 58 -5.94 13.36 -9.01
N GLY A 59 -5.34 14.53 -9.09
CA GLY A 59 -5.95 15.82 -8.70
C GLY A 59 -5.40 16.39 -7.41
N GLY A 60 -4.65 15.61 -6.62
CA GLY A 60 -3.97 16.04 -5.40
C GLY A 60 -2.49 16.37 -5.56
N GLN A 61 -1.93 16.15 -6.75
CA GLN A 61 -0.53 16.46 -7.07
C GLN A 61 -0.25 17.96 -7.09
N PRO A 62 1.00 18.39 -6.82
CA PRO A 62 1.41 19.78 -7.01
C PRO A 62 1.30 20.21 -8.48
N PRO A 63 1.11 21.51 -8.75
CA PRO A 63 0.93 22.02 -10.13
C PRO A 63 2.19 21.87 -10.99
N THR A 64 3.37 21.88 -10.37
CA THR A 64 4.68 21.63 -11.00
C THR A 64 5.54 20.77 -10.06
N GLY A 65 6.52 20.05 -10.61
CA GLY A 65 7.42 19.22 -9.81
C GLY A 65 6.77 17.98 -9.19
N ALA A 66 5.63 17.52 -9.74
CA ALA A 66 5.03 16.26 -9.35
C ALA A 66 5.88 15.09 -9.84
N ASP A 67 5.98 14.04 -9.00
CA ASP A 67 6.60 12.78 -9.42
C ASP A 67 5.82 12.18 -10.60
N GLY A 68 6.53 11.74 -11.65
CA GLY A 68 5.90 11.17 -12.83
C GLY A 68 6.92 10.70 -13.87
N PRO A 69 6.45 10.19 -15.03
CA PRO A 69 7.31 9.62 -16.06
C PRO A 69 8.06 10.66 -16.90
N PHE A 70 7.77 11.95 -16.68
CA PHE A 70 8.41 13.03 -17.46
C PHE A 70 9.74 13.46 -16.84
N PRO A 71 10.73 13.83 -17.67
CA PRO A 71 11.96 14.41 -17.15
C PRO A 71 11.67 15.66 -16.29
N PRO A 72 12.40 15.86 -15.17
CA PRO A 72 12.26 17.07 -14.37
C PRO A 72 12.56 18.32 -15.18
N VAL A 73 11.74 19.35 -15.04
CA VAL A 73 11.90 20.66 -15.68
C VAL A 73 11.67 21.77 -14.67
N ASP A 74 12.58 22.74 -14.64
CA ASP A 74 12.38 23.98 -13.91
C ASP A 74 11.47 24.91 -14.73
N PHE A 75 10.20 24.98 -14.37
CA PHE A 75 9.25 25.84 -15.05
C PHE A 75 9.43 27.31 -14.61
N PRO A 76 9.49 28.26 -15.58
CA PRO A 76 9.53 29.67 -15.22
C PRO A 76 8.19 30.12 -14.61
N PRO A 77 8.16 31.22 -13.81
CA PRO A 77 6.96 31.67 -13.08
C PRO A 77 5.72 31.90 -13.95
N GLN A 78 5.88 32.24 -15.22
CA GLN A 78 4.79 32.42 -16.19
C GLN A 78 4.15 31.11 -16.66
N VAL A 79 4.73 29.95 -16.31
CA VAL A 79 4.18 28.61 -16.55
C VAL A 79 3.80 27.99 -15.21
N PRO A 80 2.61 28.30 -14.68
CA PRO A 80 2.25 27.91 -13.31
C PRO A 80 1.84 26.43 -13.17
N VAL A 81 1.68 25.72 -14.30
CA VAL A 81 1.23 24.31 -14.31
C VAL A 81 1.99 23.52 -15.37
N ASP A 82 2.52 22.38 -14.98
CA ASP A 82 2.98 21.36 -15.91
C ASP A 82 1.78 20.62 -16.49
N LEU A 83 1.39 20.99 -17.72
CA LEU A 83 0.22 20.41 -18.38
C LEU A 83 0.43 18.95 -18.77
N ALA A 84 1.67 18.52 -19.03
CA ALA A 84 1.96 17.11 -19.35
C ALA A 84 1.68 16.23 -18.12
N SER A 85 2.27 16.56 -16.96
CA SER A 85 1.98 15.88 -15.71
C SER A 85 0.50 15.97 -15.35
N ALA A 86 -0.12 17.15 -15.47
CA ALA A 86 -1.54 17.34 -15.13
C ALA A 86 -2.47 16.40 -15.93
N THR A 87 -2.20 16.20 -17.24
CA THR A 87 -3.00 15.28 -18.07
C THR A 87 -2.75 13.82 -17.74
N TRP A 88 -1.50 13.45 -17.45
CA TRP A 88 -1.17 12.09 -17.00
C TRP A 88 -1.86 11.72 -15.68
N PHE A 89 -1.84 12.62 -14.69
CA PHE A 89 -2.62 12.41 -13.47
C PHE A 89 -4.12 12.36 -13.75
N ALA A 90 -4.65 13.26 -14.60
CA ALA A 90 -6.08 13.32 -14.90
C ALA A 90 -6.62 12.01 -15.52
N TYR A 91 -5.77 11.23 -16.19
CA TYR A 91 -6.12 9.90 -16.66
C TYR A 91 -6.65 9.01 -15.53
N GLY A 92 -6.06 9.10 -14.33
CA GLY A 92 -6.46 8.32 -13.17
C GLY A 92 -7.94 8.46 -12.83
N TYR A 93 -8.45 9.68 -12.70
CA TYR A 93 -9.86 9.90 -12.38
C TYR A 93 -10.81 9.90 -13.60
N ARG A 94 -10.29 10.05 -14.82
CA ARG A 94 -11.13 10.02 -16.04
C ARG A 94 -11.39 8.63 -16.53
N GLU A 95 -10.34 7.81 -16.57
CA GLU A 95 -10.36 6.47 -17.15
C GLU A 95 -9.98 5.38 -16.12
N GLY A 96 -8.98 5.65 -15.31
CA GLY A 96 -8.35 4.64 -14.46
C GLY A 96 -9.26 4.10 -13.37
N ILE A 97 -9.74 4.93 -12.46
CA ILE A 97 -10.62 4.51 -11.38
C ILE A 97 -11.91 3.88 -11.90
N PRO A 98 -12.65 4.47 -12.87
CA PRO A 98 -13.84 3.82 -13.42
C PRO A 98 -13.57 2.41 -13.93
N ARG A 99 -12.48 2.22 -14.68
CA ARG A 99 -12.10 0.91 -15.22
C ARG A 99 -11.72 -0.09 -14.13
N MET A 100 -11.01 0.36 -13.07
CA MET A 100 -10.70 -0.49 -11.93
C MET A 100 -11.96 -0.87 -11.14
N LEU A 101 -12.89 0.04 -10.92
CA LEU A 101 -14.14 -0.25 -10.24
C LEU A 101 -14.95 -1.33 -10.97
N ASP A 102 -15.03 -1.25 -12.29
CA ASP A 102 -15.68 -2.27 -13.12
C ASP A 102 -14.95 -3.62 -13.04
N LEU A 103 -13.64 -3.61 -12.90
CA LEU A 103 -12.85 -4.83 -12.69
C LEU A 103 -13.16 -5.45 -11.32
N TRP A 104 -13.12 -4.65 -10.26
CA TRP A 104 -13.39 -5.13 -8.90
C TRP A 104 -14.81 -5.73 -8.80
N ASP A 105 -15.79 -5.08 -9.38
CA ASP A 105 -17.17 -5.58 -9.39
C ASP A 105 -17.31 -6.90 -10.15
N ARG A 106 -16.67 -7.05 -11.32
CA ARG A 106 -16.68 -8.33 -12.07
C ARG A 106 -16.15 -9.51 -11.26
N HIS A 107 -15.19 -9.26 -10.37
CA HIS A 107 -14.58 -10.28 -9.52
C HIS A 107 -15.20 -10.36 -8.11
N GLY A 108 -16.17 -9.51 -7.78
CA GLY A 108 -16.76 -9.44 -6.45
C GLY A 108 -15.77 -9.00 -5.37
N VAL A 109 -14.71 -8.29 -5.75
CA VAL A 109 -13.63 -7.83 -4.84
C VAL A 109 -13.96 -6.45 -4.28
N LYS A 110 -13.74 -6.25 -2.99
CA LYS A 110 -13.81 -4.93 -2.36
C LYS A 110 -12.43 -4.52 -1.89
N VAL A 111 -12.08 -3.25 -2.14
CA VAL A 111 -10.74 -2.69 -1.91
C VAL A 111 -10.81 -1.52 -0.93
N THR A 112 -9.67 -1.11 -0.41
CA THR A 112 -9.52 0.14 0.34
C THR A 112 -9.00 1.22 -0.61
N SER A 113 -9.76 2.31 -0.76
CA SER A 113 -9.31 3.48 -1.51
C SER A 113 -8.67 4.48 -0.56
N HIS A 114 -7.36 4.69 -0.71
CA HIS A 114 -6.63 5.76 -0.02
C HIS A 114 -6.79 7.06 -0.81
N MET A 115 -7.45 8.03 -0.21
CA MET A 115 -7.95 9.22 -0.88
C MET A 115 -7.20 10.48 -0.44
N ILE A 116 -6.59 11.18 -1.39
CA ILE A 116 -6.08 12.53 -1.16
C ILE A 116 -7.24 13.53 -1.17
N GLY A 117 -7.31 14.39 -0.16
CA GLY A 117 -8.41 15.35 0.01
C GLY A 117 -8.68 16.23 -1.22
N GLU A 118 -7.64 16.82 -1.82
CA GLU A 118 -7.78 17.62 -3.04
C GLU A 118 -8.29 16.82 -4.24
N ALA A 119 -7.91 15.55 -4.36
CA ALA A 119 -8.38 14.67 -5.42
C ALA A 119 -9.90 14.43 -5.31
N VAL A 120 -10.37 14.06 -4.11
CA VAL A 120 -11.82 13.83 -3.88
C VAL A 120 -12.64 15.12 -3.91
N ARG A 121 -12.06 16.26 -3.53
CA ARG A 121 -12.72 17.55 -3.66
C ARG A 121 -12.96 17.92 -5.14
N ARG A 122 -12.06 17.55 -6.03
CA ARG A 122 -12.21 17.75 -7.48
C ARG A 122 -13.20 16.79 -8.12
N ARG A 123 -13.30 15.57 -7.59
CA ARG A 123 -14.17 14.50 -8.13
C ARG A 123 -14.98 13.84 -7.00
N PRO A 124 -15.85 14.61 -6.32
CA PRO A 124 -16.68 14.07 -5.24
C PRO A 124 -17.72 13.05 -5.73
N ASP A 125 -18.13 13.15 -6.99
CA ASP A 125 -18.95 12.16 -7.69
C ASP A 125 -18.29 10.77 -7.69
N LEU A 126 -17.03 10.70 -8.10
CA LEU A 126 -16.25 9.46 -8.16
C LEU A 126 -15.95 8.92 -6.75
N ALA A 127 -15.62 9.81 -5.80
CA ALA A 127 -15.39 9.40 -4.41
C ALA A 127 -16.64 8.76 -3.78
N ARG A 128 -17.83 9.31 -4.04
CA ARG A 128 -19.12 8.72 -3.61
C ARG A 128 -19.39 7.40 -4.30
N GLU A 129 -19.10 7.27 -5.58
CA GLU A 129 -19.27 6.04 -6.34
C GLU A 129 -18.42 4.91 -5.76
N ILE A 130 -17.16 5.17 -5.41
CA ILE A 130 -16.27 4.21 -4.76
C ILE A 130 -16.92 3.64 -3.49
N VAL A 131 -17.41 4.50 -2.62
CA VAL A 131 -18.08 4.08 -1.37
C VAL A 131 -19.41 3.37 -1.65
N ALA A 132 -20.21 3.88 -2.60
CA ALA A 132 -21.50 3.27 -2.98
C ALA A 132 -21.34 1.85 -3.54
N ARG A 133 -20.21 1.56 -4.20
CA ARG A 133 -19.85 0.21 -4.67
C ARG A 133 -19.28 -0.67 -3.55
N GLY A 134 -19.24 -0.19 -2.29
CA GLY A 134 -18.85 -0.97 -1.11
C GLY A 134 -17.35 -1.01 -0.81
N HIS A 135 -16.56 -0.17 -1.45
CA HIS A 135 -15.14 0.00 -1.13
C HIS A 135 -14.96 0.92 0.08
N GLU A 136 -13.86 0.75 0.79
CA GLU A 136 -13.51 1.62 1.91
C GLU A 136 -12.90 2.94 1.42
N ALA A 137 -13.26 4.05 2.06
CA ALA A 137 -12.57 5.34 1.95
C ALA A 137 -11.62 5.50 3.14
N ALA A 138 -10.31 5.56 2.88
CA ALA A 138 -9.25 5.81 3.86
C ALA A 138 -8.52 7.12 3.54
N GLY A 139 -7.90 7.75 4.56
CA GLY A 139 -7.20 9.02 4.41
C GLY A 139 -5.81 8.86 3.79
N HIS A 140 -5.39 9.85 2.97
CA HIS A 140 -4.05 9.91 2.38
C HIS A 140 -3.49 11.34 2.33
N GLY A 141 -3.77 12.12 3.36
CA GLY A 141 -3.43 13.54 3.42
C GLY A 141 -4.44 14.45 2.69
N PRO A 142 -4.42 15.77 2.98
CA PRO A 142 -5.28 16.72 2.29
C PRO A 142 -4.80 17.01 0.87
N ARG A 143 -3.50 16.88 0.62
CA ARG A 143 -2.81 17.06 -0.67
C ARG A 143 -1.58 16.15 -0.70
N TRP A 144 -1.00 15.94 -1.87
CA TRP A 144 0.22 15.17 -2.03
C TRP A 144 1.41 15.97 -1.48
N SER A 145 1.70 15.82 -0.21
CA SER A 145 2.80 16.49 0.49
C SER A 145 3.23 15.74 1.74
N ALA A 146 4.51 15.89 2.10
CA ALA A 146 5.08 15.28 3.29
C ALA A 146 4.54 15.93 4.57
N GLN A 147 4.33 15.12 5.61
CA GLN A 147 3.86 15.55 6.93
C GLN A 147 4.87 15.31 8.06
N TYR A 148 5.86 14.43 7.83
CA TYR A 148 6.76 13.92 8.86
C TYR A 148 7.61 14.99 9.56
N ALA A 149 7.80 16.15 8.94
CA ALA A 149 8.58 17.27 9.49
C ALA A 149 7.68 18.41 10.04
N LEU A 150 6.37 18.26 10.01
CA LEU A 150 5.46 19.28 10.52
C LEU A 150 5.50 19.32 12.06
N PRO A 151 5.47 20.53 12.67
CA PRO A 151 5.19 20.67 14.08
C PRO A 151 3.85 20.01 14.46
N ARG A 152 3.74 19.47 15.68
CA ARG A 152 2.58 18.68 16.12
C ARG A 152 1.23 19.32 15.80
N ASP A 153 1.06 20.62 16.09
CA ASP A 153 -0.21 21.32 15.87
C ASP A 153 -0.51 21.52 14.38
N GLU A 154 0.51 21.63 13.55
CA GLU A 154 0.35 21.72 12.10
C GLU A 154 0.02 20.35 11.50
N GLU A 155 0.69 19.30 11.94
CA GLU A 155 0.37 17.94 11.55
C GLU A 155 -1.07 17.56 11.98
N ARG A 156 -1.49 17.96 13.18
CA ARG A 156 -2.86 17.77 13.64
C ARG A 156 -3.88 18.42 12.72
N ARG A 157 -3.66 19.69 12.32
CA ARG A 157 -4.52 20.38 11.35
C ARG A 157 -4.50 19.69 9.98
N PHE A 158 -3.35 19.24 9.54
CA PHE A 158 -3.20 18.49 8.28
C PHE A 158 -4.04 17.21 8.28
N LEU A 159 -3.99 16.41 9.35
CA LEU A 159 -4.76 15.18 9.50
C LEU A 159 -6.27 15.44 9.61
N ILE A 160 -6.68 16.48 10.32
CA ILE A 160 -8.08 16.89 10.41
C ILE A 160 -8.60 17.29 9.02
N ALA A 161 -7.87 18.15 8.30
CA ALA A 161 -8.26 18.56 6.96
C ALA A 161 -8.39 17.37 6.00
N ALA A 162 -7.45 16.42 6.03
CA ALA A 162 -7.54 15.19 5.23
C ALA A 162 -8.84 14.43 5.50
N ARG A 163 -9.15 14.22 6.78
CA ARG A 163 -10.37 13.51 7.20
C ARG A 163 -11.64 14.21 6.76
N GLU A 164 -11.73 15.51 7.02
CA GLU A 164 -12.92 16.32 6.70
C GLU A 164 -13.19 16.38 5.20
N MET A 165 -12.14 16.49 4.38
CA MET A 165 -12.27 16.50 2.93
C MET A 165 -12.81 15.18 2.40
N VAL A 166 -12.31 14.04 2.90
CA VAL A 166 -12.80 12.72 2.51
C VAL A 166 -14.23 12.50 3.00
N GLU A 167 -14.52 12.79 4.27
CA GLU A 167 -15.84 12.64 4.86
C GLU A 167 -16.89 13.51 4.13
N THR A 168 -16.54 14.77 3.81
CA THR A 168 -17.42 15.68 3.06
C THR A 168 -17.70 15.17 1.64
N ALA A 169 -16.68 14.63 0.96
CA ALA A 169 -16.83 14.15 -0.41
C ALA A 169 -17.62 12.83 -0.49
N THR A 170 -17.44 11.94 0.49
CA THR A 170 -17.94 10.54 0.42
C THR A 170 -19.15 10.28 1.31
N GLY A 171 -19.35 11.08 2.35
CA GLY A 171 -20.30 10.80 3.44
C GLY A 171 -19.78 9.73 4.42
N ALA A 172 -18.57 9.19 4.22
CA ALA A 172 -17.97 8.16 5.07
C ALA A 172 -16.73 8.71 5.78
N ARG A 173 -16.72 8.61 7.11
CA ARG A 173 -15.56 9.01 7.92
C ARG A 173 -14.43 7.98 7.74
N PRO A 174 -13.24 8.39 7.28
CA PRO A 174 -12.11 7.47 7.15
C PRO A 174 -11.63 7.01 8.53
N VAL A 175 -11.36 5.70 8.63
CA VAL A 175 -10.84 5.06 9.84
C VAL A 175 -9.43 4.50 9.64
N GLY A 176 -8.92 4.53 8.44
CA GLY A 176 -7.55 4.15 8.07
C GLY A 176 -6.77 5.32 7.50
N TYR A 177 -5.45 5.26 7.61
CA TYR A 177 -4.57 6.31 7.13
C TYR A 177 -3.32 5.76 6.44
N ASN A 178 -2.86 6.49 5.42
CA ASN A 178 -1.61 6.29 4.70
C ASN A 178 -0.86 7.62 4.60
N CYS A 179 0.38 7.64 5.08
CA CYS A 179 1.26 8.81 4.91
C CYS A 179 1.81 8.90 3.49
N ASN A 180 2.13 10.11 3.05
CA ASN A 180 2.88 10.32 1.82
C ASN A 180 4.20 9.54 1.85
N TRP A 181 4.40 8.64 0.87
CA TRP A 181 5.55 7.74 0.80
C TRP A 181 5.81 6.93 2.09
N LEU A 182 4.77 6.58 2.86
CA LEU A 182 4.84 5.86 4.15
C LEU A 182 5.66 6.59 5.24
N ARG A 183 5.99 7.87 5.02
CA ARG A 183 6.87 8.62 5.92
C ARG A 183 6.09 9.24 7.06
N ARG A 184 6.08 8.53 8.17
CA ARG A 184 5.55 9.01 9.45
C ARG A 184 6.53 9.96 10.12
N GLY A 185 6.01 10.95 10.85
CA GLY A 185 6.75 11.70 11.85
C GLY A 185 6.53 11.16 13.27
N PRO A 186 7.26 11.65 14.26
CA PRO A 186 7.10 11.19 15.66
C PRO A 186 5.72 11.50 16.26
N ASN A 187 4.99 12.45 15.70
CA ASN A 187 3.66 12.81 16.17
C ASN A 187 2.54 12.08 15.43
N THR A 188 2.83 11.43 14.30
CA THR A 188 1.80 10.90 13.39
C THR A 188 0.89 9.88 14.07
N LEU A 189 1.43 8.82 14.65
CA LEU A 189 0.62 7.76 15.25
C LEU A 189 -0.16 8.23 16.48
N PRO A 190 0.46 8.97 17.44
CA PRO A 190 -0.27 9.59 18.53
C PRO A 190 -1.44 10.45 18.06
N LEU A 191 -1.25 11.26 17.02
CA LEU A 191 -2.30 12.12 16.48
C LEU A 191 -3.41 11.33 15.77
N LEU A 192 -3.05 10.30 14.98
CA LEU A 192 -4.05 9.42 14.36
C LEU A 192 -4.93 8.77 15.41
N GLN A 193 -4.35 8.26 16.49
CA GLN A 193 -5.08 7.65 17.58
C GLN A 193 -6.01 8.66 18.29
N GLU A 194 -5.51 9.85 18.64
CA GLU A 194 -6.31 10.94 19.24
C GLU A 194 -7.49 11.36 18.36
N LEU A 195 -7.30 11.34 17.03
CA LEU A 195 -8.32 11.68 16.05
C LEU A 195 -9.29 10.52 15.77
N GLY A 196 -9.09 9.36 16.42
CA GLY A 196 -9.99 8.22 16.33
C GLY A 196 -9.83 7.36 15.08
N TYR A 197 -8.67 7.38 14.44
CA TYR A 197 -8.33 6.40 13.42
C TYR A 197 -8.17 5.02 14.07
N LEU A 198 -8.51 3.98 13.33
CA LEU A 198 -8.45 2.59 13.77
C LEU A 198 -7.12 1.93 13.44
N TYR A 199 -6.55 2.29 12.28
CA TYR A 199 -5.35 1.67 11.75
C TYR A 199 -4.55 2.62 10.85
N HIS A 200 -3.29 2.28 10.64
CA HIS A 200 -2.46 2.82 9.56
C HIS A 200 -1.84 1.69 8.74
N ILE A 201 -1.21 2.06 7.61
CA ILE A 201 -0.58 1.10 6.70
C ILE A 201 0.93 1.34 6.50
N ASP A 202 1.48 2.33 7.18
CA ASP A 202 2.83 2.87 6.92
C ASP A 202 3.96 2.02 7.55
N ASP A 203 3.70 0.74 7.76
CA ASP A 203 4.66 -0.26 8.16
C ASP A 203 4.64 -1.41 7.16
N VAL A 204 5.82 -1.87 6.75
CA VAL A 204 6.01 -2.92 5.75
C VAL A 204 6.85 -4.08 6.29
N SER A 205 6.95 -4.18 7.61
CA SER A 205 7.83 -5.12 8.28
C SER A 205 7.28 -6.55 8.37
N ARG A 206 5.97 -6.74 8.13
CA ARG A 206 5.29 -8.02 8.29
C ARG A 206 4.33 -8.34 7.15
N ASP A 207 4.05 -9.64 6.98
CA ASP A 207 3.06 -10.18 6.05
C ASP A 207 1.77 -10.61 6.78
N GLU A 208 1.43 -9.94 7.85
CA GLU A 208 0.20 -10.12 8.64
C GLU A 208 -0.15 -8.83 9.38
N PRO A 209 -1.42 -8.57 9.71
CA PRO A 209 -1.77 -7.45 10.55
C PRO A 209 -1.31 -7.69 11.98
N PHE A 210 -0.91 -6.63 12.65
CA PHE A 210 -0.46 -6.69 14.04
C PHE A 210 -0.92 -5.45 14.82
N ILE A 211 -0.72 -5.47 16.13
CA ILE A 211 -1.02 -4.38 17.03
C ILE A 211 0.28 -3.85 17.61
N GLU A 212 0.51 -2.56 17.45
CA GLU A 212 1.56 -1.82 18.16
C GLU A 212 0.97 -0.99 19.29
N GLN A 213 1.81 -0.63 20.26
CA GLN A 213 1.42 0.24 21.35
C GLN A 213 1.71 1.70 20.98
N VAL A 214 0.69 2.55 21.03
CA VAL A 214 0.80 4.00 20.83
C VAL A 214 0.23 4.67 22.06
N ASN A 215 1.04 5.44 22.80
CA ASN A 215 0.66 6.03 24.09
C ASN A 215 0.07 4.99 25.08
N GLY A 216 0.60 3.78 25.10
CA GLY A 216 0.13 2.69 25.96
C GLY A 216 -1.24 2.10 25.57
N GLN A 217 -1.72 2.35 24.36
CA GLN A 217 -2.97 1.82 23.84
C GLN A 217 -2.75 1.10 22.52
N ASP A 218 -3.57 0.07 22.26
CA ASP A 218 -3.56 -0.70 21.03
C ASP A 218 -3.87 0.16 19.79
N PHE A 219 -3.01 0.10 18.79
CA PHE A 219 -3.23 0.67 17.47
C PHE A 219 -2.92 -0.37 16.39
N VAL A 220 -3.81 -0.52 15.41
CA VAL A 220 -3.67 -1.61 14.45
C VAL A 220 -2.79 -1.18 13.28
N VAL A 221 -1.87 -2.06 12.90
CA VAL A 221 -1.12 -1.98 11.64
C VAL A 221 -1.70 -2.98 10.65
N VAL A 222 -2.09 -2.50 9.49
CA VAL A 222 -2.42 -3.34 8.33
C VAL A 222 -1.34 -3.10 7.29
N PRO A 223 -0.29 -3.94 7.22
CA PRO A 223 0.91 -3.61 6.45
C PRO A 223 0.63 -3.31 4.98
N TYR A 224 1.32 -2.28 4.46
CA TYR A 224 1.34 -1.94 3.04
C TYR A 224 2.31 -2.85 2.28
N THR A 225 2.69 -2.46 1.07
CA THR A 225 3.65 -3.20 0.25
C THR A 225 4.53 -2.25 -0.57
N LEU A 226 5.80 -2.61 -0.68
CA LEU A 226 6.72 -2.00 -1.65
C LEU A 226 7.01 -2.98 -2.81
N ARG A 227 7.02 -4.29 -2.52
CA ARG A 227 7.33 -5.31 -3.52
C ARG A 227 6.20 -5.56 -4.54
N ASN A 228 4.94 -5.32 -4.14
CA ASN A 228 3.75 -5.45 -5.01
C ASN A 228 3.09 -4.09 -5.26
N ASN A 229 3.89 -3.05 -5.39
CA ASN A 229 3.44 -1.69 -5.63
C ASN A 229 3.65 -1.34 -7.10
N ASP A 230 2.56 -1.07 -7.82
CA ASP A 230 2.58 -0.81 -9.27
C ASP A 230 3.43 0.41 -9.65
N ILE A 231 3.41 1.50 -8.88
CA ILE A 231 4.23 2.67 -9.18
C ILE A 231 5.73 2.35 -9.08
N LEU A 232 6.13 1.54 -8.09
CA LEU A 232 7.53 1.14 -7.94
C LEU A 232 7.97 0.14 -9.00
N LEU A 233 7.07 -0.74 -9.45
CA LEU A 233 7.39 -1.75 -10.45
C LEU A 233 7.32 -1.19 -11.87
N ILE A 234 6.24 -0.51 -12.22
CA ILE A 234 6.02 0.01 -13.57
C ILE A 234 6.86 1.26 -13.82
N GLU A 235 6.70 2.30 -13.00
CA GLU A 235 7.40 3.59 -13.19
C GLU A 235 8.83 3.56 -12.64
N GLY A 236 9.04 2.92 -11.49
CA GLY A 236 10.36 2.89 -10.85
C GLY A 236 11.34 1.88 -11.43
N ARG A 237 10.86 0.70 -11.87
CA ARG A 237 11.68 -0.41 -12.40
C ARG A 237 11.42 -0.73 -13.85
N ASN A 238 10.55 0.01 -14.52
CA ASN A 238 10.16 -0.19 -15.92
C ASN A 238 9.65 -1.61 -16.24
N TYR A 239 8.90 -2.21 -15.31
CA TYR A 239 8.28 -3.51 -15.56
C TYR A 239 7.17 -3.39 -16.60
N SER A 240 7.07 -4.38 -17.46
CA SER A 240 5.87 -4.59 -18.27
C SER A 240 4.71 -5.10 -17.41
N PRO A 241 3.46 -4.97 -17.87
CA PRO A 241 2.31 -5.58 -17.18
C PRO A 241 2.43 -7.10 -16.99
N GLY A 242 3.12 -7.80 -17.88
CA GLY A 242 3.42 -9.23 -17.74
C GLY A 242 4.39 -9.51 -16.60
N GLN A 243 5.45 -8.73 -16.45
CA GLN A 243 6.38 -8.83 -15.34
C GLN A 243 5.73 -8.47 -13.99
N PHE A 244 4.86 -7.46 -13.98
CA PHE A 244 4.05 -7.16 -12.80
C PHE A 244 3.19 -8.36 -12.39
N LEU A 245 2.47 -8.96 -13.34
CA LEU A 245 1.64 -10.15 -13.10
C LEU A 245 2.47 -11.31 -12.55
N GLU A 246 3.63 -11.59 -13.14
CA GLU A 246 4.54 -12.64 -12.68
C GLU A 246 5.01 -12.38 -11.25
N GLN A 247 5.44 -11.16 -10.96
CA GLN A 247 5.89 -10.74 -9.63
C GLN A 247 4.83 -10.98 -8.55
N ILE A 248 3.59 -10.51 -8.77
CA ILE A 248 2.53 -10.66 -7.78
C ILE A 248 2.04 -12.10 -7.64
N LYS A 249 2.16 -12.94 -8.70
CA LYS A 249 1.86 -14.37 -8.60
C LYS A 249 2.90 -15.12 -7.77
N LEU A 250 4.19 -14.84 -7.97
CA LEU A 250 5.25 -15.46 -7.17
C LEU A 250 5.13 -15.10 -5.68
N ASP A 251 4.81 -13.85 -5.35
CA ASP A 251 4.57 -13.43 -3.97
C ASP A 251 3.33 -14.13 -3.38
N PHE A 252 2.26 -14.23 -4.18
CA PHE A 252 1.04 -14.94 -3.80
C PHE A 252 1.32 -16.42 -3.51
N ASP A 253 2.02 -17.12 -4.40
CA ASP A 253 2.31 -18.56 -4.27
C ASP A 253 3.06 -18.85 -2.98
N GLN A 254 4.10 -18.06 -2.67
CA GLN A 254 4.87 -18.23 -1.44
C GLN A 254 4.01 -17.95 -0.19
N LEU A 255 3.25 -16.86 -0.17
CA LEU A 255 2.38 -16.54 0.96
C LEU A 255 1.26 -17.55 1.14
N TYR A 256 0.71 -18.07 0.03
CA TYR A 256 -0.32 -19.11 0.08
C TYR A 256 0.22 -20.43 0.65
N ASP A 257 1.44 -20.81 0.30
CA ASP A 257 2.10 -22.01 0.85
C ASP A 257 2.38 -21.83 2.36
N GLU A 258 2.94 -20.70 2.76
CA GLU A 258 3.19 -20.38 4.17
C GLU A 258 1.90 -20.32 5.01
N ALA A 259 0.80 -19.89 4.41
CA ALA A 259 -0.50 -19.77 5.06
C ALA A 259 -1.09 -21.15 5.46
N ALA A 260 -0.46 -22.27 5.10
CA ALA A 260 -0.81 -23.58 5.62
C ALA A 260 -0.47 -23.72 7.12
N THR A 261 0.56 -23.02 7.60
CA THR A 261 1.07 -23.16 8.98
C THR A 261 1.23 -21.84 9.72
N ARG A 262 1.09 -20.68 9.02
CA ARG A 262 1.31 -19.35 9.56
C ARG A 262 0.16 -18.41 9.18
N ARG A 263 -0.03 -17.38 9.97
CA ARG A 263 -0.91 -16.27 9.58
C ARG A 263 -0.24 -15.51 8.45
N ARG A 264 -0.96 -15.30 7.34
CA ARG A 264 -0.45 -14.55 6.20
C ARG A 264 -1.52 -13.69 5.58
N MET A 265 -1.11 -12.51 5.14
CA MET A 265 -1.89 -11.67 4.26
C MET A 265 -0.99 -11.13 3.14
N MET A 266 -1.57 -10.90 1.97
CA MET A 266 -0.92 -10.26 0.85
C MET A 266 -1.45 -8.85 0.66
N SER A 267 -0.57 -7.86 0.62
CA SER A 267 -0.92 -6.49 0.22
C SER A 267 -0.47 -6.22 -1.20
N ILE A 268 -1.35 -5.57 -1.99
CA ILE A 268 -1.05 -5.11 -3.35
C ILE A 268 -1.52 -3.66 -3.49
N SER A 269 -0.74 -2.83 -4.18
CA SER A 269 -1.09 -1.42 -4.43
C SER A 269 -1.38 -1.15 -5.89
N ALA A 270 -2.46 -0.40 -6.14
CA ALA A 270 -3.00 -0.04 -7.44
C ALA A 270 -3.21 1.48 -7.53
N HIS A 271 -2.30 2.19 -8.20
CA HIS A 271 -2.44 3.64 -8.43
C HIS A 271 -3.38 3.91 -9.60
N ASP A 272 -4.23 4.90 -9.44
CA ASP A 272 -5.31 5.27 -10.35
C ASP A 272 -4.88 5.42 -11.83
N ARG A 273 -3.75 6.08 -12.06
CA ARG A 273 -3.19 6.38 -13.39
C ARG A 273 -2.31 5.27 -13.98
N ILE A 274 -1.97 4.24 -13.17
CA ILE A 274 -1.08 3.12 -13.57
C ILE A 274 -1.89 1.84 -13.71
N SER A 275 -2.41 1.31 -12.62
CA SER A 275 -3.24 0.09 -12.61
C SER A 275 -4.54 0.22 -13.40
N GLY A 276 -5.06 1.46 -13.55
CA GLY A 276 -6.24 1.74 -14.37
C GLY A 276 -6.00 1.76 -15.89
N THR A 277 -4.76 1.58 -16.37
CA THR A 277 -4.49 1.49 -17.81
C THR A 277 -5.01 0.16 -18.40
N PRO A 278 -5.39 0.12 -19.71
CA PRO A 278 -5.97 -1.08 -20.31
C PRO A 278 -5.14 -2.35 -20.14
N GLN A 279 -3.83 -2.22 -20.32
CA GLN A 279 -2.90 -3.35 -20.20
C GLN A 279 -2.75 -3.83 -18.77
N MET A 280 -2.72 -2.91 -17.81
CA MET A 280 -2.62 -3.27 -16.39
C MET A 280 -3.90 -3.94 -15.90
N VAL A 281 -5.08 -3.47 -16.34
CA VAL A 281 -6.36 -4.13 -16.02
C VAL A 281 -6.40 -5.57 -16.54
N ARG A 282 -5.76 -5.87 -17.67
CA ARG A 282 -5.59 -7.26 -18.14
C ARG A 282 -4.72 -8.10 -17.21
N ALA A 283 -3.62 -7.53 -16.72
CA ALA A 283 -2.77 -8.22 -15.74
C ALA A 283 -3.51 -8.45 -14.42
N TRP A 284 -4.24 -7.46 -13.93
CA TRP A 284 -5.09 -7.58 -12.74
C TRP A 284 -6.19 -8.64 -12.90
N ASP A 285 -6.90 -8.65 -14.03
CA ASP A 285 -7.94 -9.66 -14.32
C ASP A 285 -7.36 -11.08 -14.28
N ALA A 286 -6.18 -11.28 -14.85
CA ALA A 286 -5.49 -12.56 -14.82
C ALA A 286 -5.07 -12.96 -13.40
N PHE A 287 -4.55 -12.02 -12.60
CA PHE A 287 -4.19 -12.27 -11.21
C PHE A 287 -5.40 -12.62 -10.36
N LEU A 288 -6.50 -11.87 -10.47
CA LEU A 288 -7.71 -12.11 -9.68
C LEU A 288 -8.29 -13.49 -9.96
N ARG A 289 -8.37 -13.90 -11.23
CA ARG A 289 -8.78 -15.27 -11.61
C ARG A 289 -7.85 -16.31 -11.00
N TYR A 290 -6.55 -16.08 -11.07
CA TYR A 290 -5.55 -16.99 -10.51
C TYR A 290 -5.71 -17.12 -8.99
N ALA A 291 -5.76 -16.04 -8.25
CA ALA A 291 -5.91 -16.06 -6.81
C ALA A 291 -7.24 -16.70 -6.37
N GLN A 292 -8.36 -16.38 -7.06
CA GLN A 292 -9.68 -16.94 -6.77
C GLN A 292 -9.81 -18.43 -7.10
N SER A 293 -8.91 -18.99 -7.91
CA SER A 293 -8.90 -20.44 -8.19
C SER A 293 -8.31 -21.25 -7.03
N HIS A 294 -7.69 -20.60 -6.02
CA HIS A 294 -7.09 -21.26 -4.87
C HIS A 294 -8.08 -21.32 -3.69
N PRO A 295 -8.29 -22.51 -3.10
CA PRO A 295 -9.23 -22.67 -1.96
C PRO A 295 -8.81 -21.81 -0.75
N GLY A 296 -9.80 -21.18 -0.12
CA GLY A 296 -9.56 -20.42 1.11
C GLY A 296 -8.93 -19.04 0.91
N VAL A 297 -8.84 -18.53 -0.32
CA VAL A 297 -8.44 -17.14 -0.57
C VAL A 297 -9.63 -16.22 -0.40
N ALA A 298 -9.42 -15.14 0.38
CA ALA A 298 -10.41 -14.10 0.57
C ALA A 298 -9.83 -12.72 0.26
N PHE A 299 -10.65 -11.81 -0.27
CA PHE A 299 -10.32 -10.42 -0.45
C PHE A 299 -11.02 -9.58 0.61
N MET A 300 -10.25 -8.76 1.34
CA MET A 300 -10.80 -7.95 2.44
C MET A 300 -10.31 -6.50 2.33
N ARG A 301 -11.21 -5.58 2.68
CA ARG A 301 -10.85 -4.18 2.92
C ARG A 301 -10.00 -4.07 4.17
N LYS A 302 -9.16 -3.03 4.25
CA LYS A 302 -8.25 -2.85 5.40
C LYS A 302 -8.99 -2.53 6.70
N ASP A 303 -10.11 -1.81 6.64
CA ASP A 303 -10.93 -1.57 7.85
C ASP A 303 -11.54 -2.86 8.41
N ASP A 304 -11.95 -3.80 7.55
CA ASP A 304 -12.44 -5.11 7.97
C ASP A 304 -11.32 -5.96 8.59
N ILE A 305 -10.13 -5.94 7.97
CA ILE A 305 -8.92 -6.58 8.51
C ILE A 305 -8.58 -5.98 9.88
N ALA A 306 -8.55 -4.65 9.99
CA ALA A 306 -8.21 -3.97 11.23
C ALA A 306 -9.21 -4.27 12.35
N ARG A 307 -10.51 -4.28 12.05
CA ARG A 307 -11.56 -4.64 13.02
C ARG A 307 -11.43 -6.09 13.47
N HIS A 308 -11.10 -6.99 12.55
CA HIS A 308 -10.86 -8.40 12.87
C HIS A 308 -9.62 -8.54 13.74
N ALA A 309 -8.48 -7.97 13.34
CA ALA A 309 -7.23 -8.03 14.10
C ALA A 309 -7.38 -7.48 15.51
N ARG A 310 -8.09 -6.36 15.70
CA ARG A 310 -8.32 -5.75 17.00
C ARG A 310 -9.10 -6.67 17.97
N ARG A 311 -10.01 -7.48 17.43
CA ARG A 311 -10.85 -8.39 18.26
C ARG A 311 -10.24 -9.75 18.46
N SER A 312 -9.33 -10.18 17.60
CA SER A 312 -8.75 -11.52 17.67
C SER A 312 -7.67 -11.62 18.75
N PRO A 313 -7.78 -12.56 19.68
CA PRO A 313 -6.71 -12.82 20.65
C PRO A 313 -5.44 -13.40 20.03
N LEU A 314 -5.53 -13.85 18.77
CA LEU A 314 -4.41 -14.41 18.01
C LEU A 314 -3.59 -13.35 17.29
N THR A 315 -4.01 -12.07 17.32
CA THR A 315 -3.26 -10.99 16.68
C THR A 315 -1.96 -10.74 17.41
N LEU A 316 -0.88 -10.71 16.64
CA LEU A 316 0.45 -10.40 17.15
C LEU A 316 0.46 -8.99 17.77
N ARG A 317 1.12 -8.87 18.93
CA ARG A 317 1.30 -7.59 19.62
C ARG A 317 2.78 -7.27 19.69
N GLU A 318 3.14 -6.13 19.16
CA GLU A 318 4.52 -5.63 19.19
C GLU A 318 4.65 -4.51 20.22
N PRO A 319 5.80 -4.39 20.88
CA PRO A 319 6.09 -3.20 21.67
C PRO A 319 6.14 -1.99 20.74
N GLU A 320 5.98 -0.81 21.32
CA GLU A 320 6.08 0.46 20.57
C GLU A 320 7.39 0.47 19.75
N THR A 321 7.24 0.57 18.43
CA THR A 321 8.38 0.59 17.52
C THR A 321 8.81 2.04 17.35
N LEU A 322 10.02 2.36 17.81
CA LEU A 322 10.86 3.56 17.61
C LEU A 322 10.19 4.90 17.25
#